data_3731b0223e3fce15050ae90d7dde0605
#
_entry.id   3731b0223e3fce15050ae90d7dde0605
#
_cell.length_a   1.000
_cell.length_b   1.000
_cell.length_c   1.000
_cell.angle_alpha   90.00
_cell.angle_beta   90.00
_cell.angle_gamma   90.00
#
_symmetry.space_group_name_H-M   'P 1'
#
loop_
_entity.id
_entity.type
_entity.pdbx_description
1 polymer ?
#
loop_
_entity_poly.entity_id
_entity_poly.type
_entity_poly.pdbx_seq_one_letter_code
_entity_poly.pdbx_strand_id
1 'polypeptide(L)'
;MDFFNEKIRNYIASNLDLDNQFKYEKFMVGRSNITFKIFDNRNSYVLRRPPFGDKLESAHNMQREYRIISELSENNLKVPKPIFLCTDRTVSDDDFYIMEYIEGETIADNVVAENYSKND
;
A
#
# COMPACT_ATOMS: atom_id res chain seq x y z
N MET A 1 16.40 8.72 2.39
CA MET A 1 15.74 9.07 1.13
C MET A 1 14.24 9.01 1.28
N ASP A 2 13.57 10.04 0.80
CA ASP A 2 12.12 10.12 0.93
C ASP A 2 11.45 9.44 -0.25
N PHE A 3 10.61 8.44 0.02
CA PHE A 3 9.84 7.78 -1.02
C PHE A 3 8.88 8.76 -1.71
N PHE A 4 8.29 9.67 -0.94
CA PHE A 4 7.26 10.59 -1.45
C PHE A 4 7.85 11.82 -2.13
N ASN A 5 8.56 11.59 -3.22
CA ASN A 5 9.07 12.70 -4.02
C ASN A 5 7.93 13.30 -4.87
N GLU A 6 8.20 14.38 -5.57
CA GLU A 6 7.19 15.09 -6.32
C GLU A 6 6.51 14.21 -7.37
N LYS A 7 7.28 13.39 -8.07
CA LYS A 7 6.72 12.52 -9.10
C LYS A 7 5.72 11.54 -8.51
N ILE A 8 6.07 10.90 -7.40
CA ILE A 8 5.19 9.94 -6.75
C ILE A 8 3.96 10.64 -6.19
N ARG A 9 4.14 11.80 -5.57
CA ARG A 9 3.02 12.56 -5.03
C ARG A 9 2.03 12.95 -6.11
N ASN A 10 2.53 13.43 -7.24
CA ASN A 10 1.66 13.81 -8.35
C ASN A 10 0.92 12.62 -8.93
N TYR A 11 1.62 11.50 -9.05
CA TYR A 11 1.00 10.29 -9.55
C TYR A 11 -0.14 9.82 -8.62
N ILE A 12 0.13 9.79 -7.32
CA ILE A 12 -0.87 9.36 -6.35
C ILE A 12 -2.05 10.32 -6.34
N ALA A 13 -1.77 11.62 -6.31
CA ALA A 13 -2.83 12.62 -6.28
C ALA A 13 -3.72 12.58 -7.52
N SER A 14 -3.14 12.25 -8.67
CA SER A 14 -3.92 12.19 -9.90
C SER A 14 -4.79 10.94 -10.00
N ASN A 15 -4.49 9.91 -9.23
CA ASN A 15 -5.25 8.66 -9.22
C ASN A 15 -6.18 8.52 -8.02
N LEU A 16 -6.06 9.41 -7.05
CA LEU A 16 -6.89 9.41 -5.86
C LEU A 16 -7.45 10.81 -5.65
N ASP A 17 -8.47 10.89 -4.81
CA ASP A 17 -8.99 12.21 -4.44
C ASP A 17 -8.16 12.75 -3.27
N LEU A 18 -6.91 13.08 -3.55
CA LEU A 18 -5.96 13.61 -2.59
C LEU A 18 -5.24 14.82 -3.18
N ASP A 19 -4.96 15.79 -2.31
CA ASP A 19 -4.08 16.90 -2.62
C ASP A 19 -2.65 16.37 -2.78
N ASN A 20 -1.86 16.89 -3.74
CA ASN A 20 -0.49 16.41 -3.90
C ASN A 20 0.43 16.80 -2.74
N GLN A 21 -0.03 17.69 -1.87
CA GLN A 21 0.67 18.06 -0.64
C GLN A 21 0.19 17.22 0.55
N PHE A 22 -0.41 16.06 0.29
CA PHE A 22 -0.92 15.19 1.34
C PHE A 22 0.17 14.88 2.37
N LYS A 23 -0.27 14.57 3.58
CA LYS A 23 0.61 14.18 4.67
C LYS A 23 0.69 12.65 4.75
N TYR A 24 1.70 12.16 5.43
CA TYR A 24 1.82 10.72 5.61
C TYR A 24 2.41 10.40 6.97
N GLU A 25 2.05 9.22 7.47
CA GLU A 25 2.57 8.67 8.72
C GLU A 25 2.98 7.23 8.46
N LYS A 26 4.15 6.86 8.96
CA LYS A 26 4.61 5.50 8.83
C LYS A 26 4.09 4.67 10.00
N PHE A 27 3.48 3.53 9.71
CA PHE A 27 3.03 2.62 10.75
C PHE A 27 4.21 1.77 11.24
N MET A 28 4.24 1.56 12.54
CA MET A 28 5.30 0.76 13.17
C MET A 28 4.90 -0.70 13.25
N VAL A 29 4.33 -1.22 12.16
CA VAL A 29 3.88 -2.62 12.11
C VAL A 29 4.50 -3.29 10.92
N GLY A 30 4.46 -4.59 10.95
CA GLY A 30 5.00 -5.37 9.87
C GLY A 30 6.51 -5.48 9.98
N ARG A 31 7.04 -6.49 9.36
CA ARG A 31 8.46 -6.79 9.43
C ARG A 31 9.14 -6.66 8.09
N SER A 32 8.42 -6.98 7.05
CA SER A 32 9.00 -7.01 5.72
C SER A 32 8.55 -5.88 4.84
N ASN A 33 7.33 -5.37 5.04
CA ASN A 33 6.81 -4.30 4.19
C ASN A 33 6.57 -3.02 4.98
N ILE A 34 6.75 -1.90 4.32
CA ILE A 34 6.56 -0.59 4.93
C ILE A 34 5.14 -0.13 4.62
N THR A 35 4.44 0.33 5.63
CA THR A 35 3.06 0.77 5.51
C THR A 35 2.94 2.23 5.94
N PHE A 36 2.29 3.03 5.11
CA PHE A 36 2.02 4.43 5.39
C PHE A 36 0.53 4.72 5.37
N LYS A 37 0.11 5.60 6.26
CA LYS A 37 -1.18 6.27 6.10
C LYS A 37 -0.90 7.55 5.32
N ILE A 38 -1.61 7.76 4.22
CA ILE A 38 -1.49 9.00 3.44
C ILE A 38 -2.84 9.71 3.51
N PHE A 39 -2.82 11.01 3.71
CA PHE A 39 -4.08 11.72 3.99
C PHE A 39 -4.00 13.21 3.74
N ASP A 40 -5.18 13.80 3.50
CA ASP A 40 -5.36 15.24 3.48
C ASP A 40 -6.55 15.58 4.40
N ASN A 41 -7.12 16.76 4.24
CA ASN A 41 -8.23 17.18 5.10
C ASN A 41 -9.53 16.43 4.84
N ARG A 42 -9.62 15.71 3.73
CA ARG A 42 -10.85 15.07 3.31
C ARG A 42 -10.77 13.54 3.27
N ASN A 43 -9.65 13.01 2.87
CA ASN A 43 -9.54 11.57 2.59
C ASN A 43 -8.27 10.97 3.17
N SER A 44 -8.34 9.67 3.47
CA SER A 44 -7.21 8.90 3.98
C SER A 44 -7.13 7.58 3.25
N TYR A 45 -5.91 7.13 3.02
CA TYR A 45 -5.64 5.85 2.35
C TYR A 45 -4.43 5.19 2.98
N VAL A 46 -4.21 3.93 2.65
CA VAL A 46 -3.02 3.21 3.09
C VAL A 46 -2.18 2.85 1.87
N LEU A 47 -0.89 3.10 1.96
CA LEU A 47 0.07 2.73 0.94
C LEU A 47 1.03 1.71 1.52
N ARG A 48 1.25 0.60 0.80
CA ARG A 48 2.23 -0.40 1.20
C ARG A 48 3.29 -0.54 0.12
N ARG A 49 4.52 -0.64 0.56
CA ARG A 49 5.65 -0.82 -0.34
C ARG A 49 6.67 -1.75 0.28
N PRO A 50 7.54 -2.37 -0.52
CA PRO A 50 8.60 -3.22 0.04
C PRO A 50 9.70 -2.36 0.68
N PRO A 51 10.52 -2.95 1.53
CA PRO A 51 11.69 -2.24 2.04
C PRO A 51 12.63 -1.89 0.89
N PHE A 52 13.41 -0.85 1.10
CA PHE A 52 14.37 -0.43 0.07
C PHE A 52 15.44 -1.49 -0.12
N GLY A 53 15.82 -1.72 -1.36
CA GLY A 53 16.99 -2.50 -1.69
C GLY A 53 16.75 -3.78 -2.47
N ASP A 54 15.91 -4.68 -2.00
CA ASP A 54 15.73 -5.99 -2.62
C ASP A 54 14.56 -5.96 -3.61
N LYS A 55 14.88 -5.73 -4.89
CA LYS A 55 13.85 -5.34 -5.85
C LYS A 55 13.09 -6.47 -6.51
N LEU A 56 13.76 -7.55 -6.89
CA LEU A 56 13.09 -8.61 -7.64
C LEU A 56 12.06 -9.34 -6.80
N GLU A 57 12.49 -9.79 -5.64
CA GLU A 57 11.61 -10.52 -4.73
C GLU A 57 10.50 -9.62 -4.22
N SER A 58 10.82 -8.36 -3.97
CA SER A 58 9.85 -7.40 -3.45
C SER A 58 8.72 -7.13 -4.44
N ALA A 59 9.02 -7.05 -5.74
CA ALA A 59 8.00 -6.82 -6.74
C ALA A 59 6.99 -7.97 -6.75
N HIS A 60 7.47 -9.21 -6.71
CA HIS A 60 6.59 -10.37 -6.66
C HIS A 60 5.72 -10.35 -5.42
N ASN A 61 6.29 -9.95 -4.29
CA ASN A 61 5.57 -9.91 -3.03
C ASN A 61 4.45 -8.87 -3.03
N MET A 62 4.70 -7.71 -3.62
CA MET A 62 3.68 -6.67 -3.68
C MET A 62 2.50 -7.08 -4.56
N GLN A 63 2.78 -7.70 -5.69
CA GLN A 63 1.74 -8.17 -6.58
C GLN A 63 0.91 -9.26 -5.93
N ARG A 64 1.58 -10.15 -5.21
CA ARG A 64 0.93 -11.24 -4.50
C ARG A 64 0.04 -10.73 -3.38
N GLU A 65 0.53 -9.77 -2.59
CA GLU A 65 -0.26 -9.17 -1.52
C GLU A 65 -1.50 -8.49 -2.08
N TYR A 66 -1.33 -7.74 -3.14
CA TYR A 66 -2.45 -7.03 -3.74
C TYR A 66 -3.52 -8.00 -4.22
N ARG A 67 -3.10 -9.11 -4.83
CA ARG A 67 -4.04 -10.12 -5.28
C ARG A 67 -4.76 -10.76 -4.12
N ILE A 68 -4.05 -11.07 -3.04
CA ILE A 68 -4.66 -11.68 -1.86
C ILE A 68 -5.74 -10.76 -1.28
N ILE A 69 -5.42 -9.50 -1.07
CA ILE A 69 -6.39 -8.60 -0.47
C ILE A 69 -7.56 -8.33 -1.41
N SER A 70 -7.32 -8.33 -2.71
CA SER A 70 -8.39 -8.20 -3.69
C SER A 70 -9.36 -9.36 -3.62
N GLU A 71 -8.85 -10.58 -3.53
CA GLU A 71 -9.67 -11.77 -3.42
C GLU A 71 -10.47 -11.78 -2.13
N LEU A 72 -9.85 -11.38 -1.03
CA LEU A 72 -10.56 -11.31 0.25
C LEU A 72 -11.69 -10.28 0.19
N SER A 73 -11.43 -9.13 -0.41
CA SER A 73 -12.44 -8.10 -0.56
C SER A 73 -13.60 -8.55 -1.43
N GLU A 74 -13.30 -9.26 -2.52
CA GLU A 74 -14.34 -9.77 -3.43
C GLU A 74 -15.23 -10.81 -2.77
N ASN A 75 -14.71 -11.50 -1.77
CA ASN A 75 -15.47 -12.51 -1.04
C ASN A 75 -16.17 -11.96 0.19
N ASN A 76 -16.33 -10.65 0.23
CA ASN A 76 -17.08 -9.94 1.29
C ASN A 76 -16.45 -10.07 2.67
N LEU A 77 -15.17 -10.34 2.74
CA LEU A 77 -14.47 -10.32 4.01
C LEU A 77 -14.18 -8.88 4.39
N LYS A 78 -14.16 -8.63 5.69
CA LYS A 78 -13.94 -7.27 6.21
C LYS A 78 -12.47 -6.92 6.14
N VAL A 79 -12.01 -6.56 4.96
CA VAL A 79 -10.65 -6.09 4.75
C VAL A 79 -10.71 -4.76 4.00
N PRO A 80 -9.66 -3.95 4.08
CA PRO A 80 -9.63 -2.71 3.32
C PRO A 80 -9.73 -3.01 1.84
N LYS A 81 -10.55 -2.23 1.15
CA LYS A 81 -10.71 -2.41 -0.28
C LYS A 81 -9.46 -1.96 -1.01
N PRO A 82 -8.87 -2.80 -1.86
CA PRO A 82 -7.72 -2.38 -2.66
C PRO A 82 -8.16 -1.38 -3.72
N ILE A 83 -7.31 -0.42 -4.01
CA ILE A 83 -7.65 0.63 -4.96
C ILE A 83 -6.84 0.49 -6.23
N PHE A 84 -5.51 0.46 -6.13
CA PHE A 84 -4.68 0.17 -7.30
C PHE A 84 -3.29 -0.28 -6.89
N LEU A 85 -2.63 -0.96 -7.82
CA LEU A 85 -1.25 -1.40 -7.68
C LEU A 85 -0.44 -0.67 -8.74
N CYS A 86 0.66 -0.05 -8.33
CA CYS A 86 1.56 0.62 -9.26
C CYS A 86 2.77 -0.26 -9.54
N THR A 87 2.96 -0.61 -10.80
CA THR A 87 4.14 -1.35 -11.25
C THR A 87 4.93 -0.55 -12.28
N ASP A 88 4.66 0.73 -12.38
CA ASP A 88 5.24 1.61 -13.39
C ASP A 88 6.61 2.12 -12.93
N ARG A 89 7.66 1.67 -13.60
CA ARG A 89 9.03 2.04 -13.25
C ARG A 89 9.38 3.48 -13.62
N THR A 90 8.54 4.14 -14.39
CA THR A 90 8.73 5.58 -14.63
C THR A 90 8.23 6.41 -13.46
N VAL A 91 7.45 5.80 -12.57
CA VAL A 91 6.92 6.46 -11.39
C VAL A 91 7.72 6.10 -10.15
N SER A 92 7.97 4.83 -9.93
CA SER A 92 8.63 4.34 -8.72
C SER A 92 9.57 3.20 -9.05
N ASP A 93 10.68 3.13 -8.34
CA ASP A 93 11.65 2.03 -8.50
C ASP A 93 11.10 0.70 -8.02
N ASP A 94 10.14 0.74 -7.10
CA ASP A 94 9.53 -0.46 -6.53
C ASP A 94 8.02 -0.43 -6.73
N ASP A 95 7.41 -1.61 -6.78
CA ASP A 95 5.97 -1.70 -6.80
C ASP A 95 5.41 -1.21 -5.47
N PHE A 96 4.23 -0.62 -5.52
CA PHE A 96 3.51 -0.27 -4.30
C PHE A 96 2.02 -0.35 -4.59
N TYR A 97 1.21 -0.48 -3.55
CA TYR A 97 -0.23 -0.46 -3.78
C TYR A 97 -0.94 0.40 -2.74
N ILE A 98 -2.15 0.80 -3.10
CA ILE A 98 -2.98 1.67 -2.27
C ILE A 98 -4.28 0.93 -1.96
N MET A 99 -4.74 1.06 -0.73
CA MET A 99 -6.01 0.50 -0.28
C MET A 99 -6.69 1.48 0.65
N GLU A 100 -7.95 1.19 0.99
CA GLU A 100 -8.70 2.02 1.92
C GLU A 100 -8.03 2.07 3.29
N TYR A 101 -8.21 3.20 3.97
CA TYR A 101 -7.81 3.32 5.35
C TYR A 101 -9.00 2.98 6.24
N ILE A 102 -8.79 2.07 7.19
CA ILE A 102 -9.81 1.72 8.18
C ILE A 102 -9.32 2.25 9.51
N GLU A 103 -10.12 3.15 10.10
CA GLU A 103 -9.70 3.86 11.29
C GLU A 103 -9.50 2.95 12.49
N GLY A 104 -8.45 3.23 13.22
CA GLY A 104 -8.17 2.57 14.49
C GLY A 104 -7.62 1.17 14.37
N GLU A 105 -7.27 0.70 13.17
CA GLU A 105 -6.96 -0.70 12.99
C GLU A 105 -5.72 -0.96 12.16
N THR A 106 -5.05 -2.04 12.52
CA THR A 106 -4.00 -2.60 11.70
C THR A 106 -4.48 -3.92 11.09
N ILE A 107 -5.78 -4.06 10.94
CA ILE A 107 -6.42 -5.28 10.43
C ILE A 107 -5.83 -5.71 9.11
N ALA A 108 -5.59 -4.75 8.22
CA ALA A 108 -5.06 -5.05 6.90
C ALA A 108 -3.73 -5.78 6.99
N ASP A 109 -2.83 -5.30 7.84
CA ASP A 109 -1.54 -5.94 8.00
C ASP A 109 -1.67 -7.34 8.56
N ASN A 110 -2.53 -7.51 9.56
CA ASN A 110 -2.72 -8.81 10.18
C ASN A 110 -3.32 -9.81 9.20
N VAL A 111 -4.33 -9.39 8.45
CA VAL A 111 -4.99 -10.28 7.50
C VAL A 111 -4.05 -10.66 6.36
N VAL A 112 -3.36 -9.68 5.80
CA VAL A 112 -2.45 -9.94 4.70
C VAL A 112 -1.30 -10.83 5.17
N ALA A 113 -0.72 -10.54 6.32
CA ALA A 113 0.38 -11.34 6.84
C ALA A 113 -0.04 -12.78 7.11
N GLU A 114 -1.22 -12.96 7.70
CA GLU A 114 -1.74 -14.29 7.99
C GLU A 114 -1.94 -15.10 6.71
N ASN A 115 -2.57 -14.53 5.72
CA ASN A 115 -2.81 -15.23 4.47
C ASN A 115 -1.53 -15.45 3.68
N TYR A 116 -0.61 -14.52 3.77
CA TYR A 116 0.67 -14.61 3.11
C TYR A 116 1.46 -15.78 3.68
N SER A 117 1.46 -15.91 5.00
CA SER A 117 2.16 -17.01 5.67
C SER A 117 1.58 -18.37 5.29
N LYS A 118 0.27 -18.45 5.12
CA LYS A 118 -0.38 -19.71 4.77
C LYS A 118 -0.03 -20.18 3.36
N ASN A 119 0.39 -19.27 2.52
CA ASN A 119 0.70 -19.57 1.12
C ASN A 119 2.19 -19.79 0.86
N ASP A 120 2.98 -19.75 1.89
CA ASP A 120 4.43 -19.97 1.74
C ASP A 120 4.77 -21.45 1.67
#